data_aeed5c9e0752b78dda2629a738932b24
#
_entry.id   aeed5c9e0752b78dda2629a738932b24
#
_cell.length_a   1.000
_cell.length_b   1.000
_cell.length_c   1.000
_cell.angle_alpha   90.00
_cell.angle_beta   90.00
_cell.angle_gamma   90.00
#
_symmetry.space_group_name_H-M   'P 1'
#
loop_
_entity.id
_entity.type
_entity.pdbx_description
1 polymer ?
#
loop_
_entity_poly.entity_id
_entity_poly.type
_entity_poly.pdbx_seq_one_letter_code
_entity_poly.pdbx_strand_id
1 'polypeptide(L)'
;MPTNKNAQLRYQIIDKCLSNWSRRYYIEDLVDACNEALYLYNGETKDGCGVKKRQVQEDLKFIESEEGYGMDIDAIRDGHRKYYRYHTKGASIKNQPINQEELNLIYDALILLKRFDGVPQFEWLNDLEKRLYTTSKLGDNLDSVVSFQHNPYLKGMDLYYKPIFNAIVNKRVIEIIYHPFGKDARIVIVTPYHLKQYNNRWFLIGKHKDSDYLSNFAIDRIEGVKETSKPYIIQPEGIDFKEYFSDIVGVSRSNAPVEEVILKVSDKAIGYIVTKPLHESQSAVTTPLEDGYWKITLKVQNNYELRSLLRSFGAQIEV
;
A
#
# COMPACT_ATOMS: atom_id res chain seq x y z
N MET A 1 -19.49 11.96 12.53
CA MET A 1 -20.33 11.61 11.37
C MET A 1 -20.68 10.14 11.48
N PRO A 2 -21.93 9.71 11.36
CA PRO A 2 -22.24 8.29 11.29
C PRO A 2 -21.57 7.75 10.02
N THR A 3 -20.66 6.80 10.17
CA THR A 3 -20.00 6.10 9.08
C THR A 3 -21.07 5.41 8.24
N ASN A 4 -21.25 5.87 7.01
CA ASN A 4 -22.19 5.33 6.04
C ASN A 4 -21.66 3.99 5.53
N LYS A 5 -21.68 2.99 6.43
CA LYS A 5 -21.13 1.66 6.18
C LYS A 5 -21.76 1.06 4.93
N ASN A 6 -20.91 0.79 3.93
CA ASN A 6 -21.26 0.12 2.68
C ASN A 6 -22.22 0.89 1.72
N ALA A 7 -22.22 2.23 1.75
CA ALA A 7 -23.04 3.02 0.83
C ALA A 7 -22.74 2.68 -0.64
N GLN A 8 -21.49 2.56 -1.00
CA GLN A 8 -21.05 2.22 -2.35
C GLN A 8 -21.60 0.85 -2.82
N LEU A 9 -21.62 -0.15 -1.93
CA LEU A 9 -22.20 -1.45 -2.25
C LEU A 9 -23.69 -1.32 -2.51
N ARG A 10 -24.43 -0.54 -1.69
CA ARG A 10 -25.87 -0.31 -1.89
C ARG A 10 -26.15 0.40 -3.20
N TYR A 11 -25.37 1.43 -3.55
CA TYR A 11 -25.54 2.13 -4.84
C TYR A 11 -25.33 1.17 -6.02
N GLN A 12 -24.35 0.28 -5.99
CA GLN A 12 -24.15 -0.72 -7.04
C GLN A 12 -25.33 -1.72 -7.14
N ILE A 13 -25.93 -2.10 -6.02
CA ILE A 13 -27.09 -3.01 -6.01
C ILE A 13 -28.34 -2.30 -6.52
N ILE A 14 -28.60 -1.07 -6.06
CA ILE A 14 -29.70 -0.25 -6.55
C ILE A 14 -29.55 -0.02 -8.05
N ASP A 15 -28.37 0.33 -8.53
CA ASP A 15 -28.06 0.47 -9.96
C ASP A 15 -28.41 -0.77 -10.77
N LYS A 16 -27.99 -1.94 -10.29
CA LYS A 16 -28.32 -3.23 -10.93
C LYS A 16 -29.82 -3.47 -11.02
N CYS A 17 -30.57 -3.08 -9.98
CA CYS A 17 -32.03 -3.18 -9.98
C CYS A 17 -32.68 -2.19 -10.95
N LEU A 18 -32.27 -0.91 -10.92
CA LEU A 18 -32.83 0.14 -11.76
C LEU A 18 -32.49 0.00 -13.25
N SER A 19 -31.33 -0.57 -13.57
CA SER A 19 -30.91 -0.89 -14.95
C SER A 19 -31.68 -2.07 -15.55
N ASN A 20 -32.28 -2.91 -14.73
CA ASN A 20 -33.03 -4.10 -15.19
C ASN A 20 -34.46 -3.76 -15.54
N TRP A 21 -34.71 -3.46 -16.82
CA TRP A 21 -36.04 -3.13 -17.33
C TRP A 21 -37.01 -4.33 -17.48
N SER A 22 -36.53 -5.55 -17.26
CA SER A 22 -37.35 -6.74 -17.38
C SER A 22 -38.22 -7.00 -16.13
N ARG A 23 -37.90 -6.32 -15.01
CA ARG A 23 -38.62 -6.44 -13.74
C ARG A 23 -38.96 -5.07 -13.18
N ARG A 24 -40.12 -4.96 -12.52
CA ARG A 24 -40.49 -3.77 -11.73
C ARG A 24 -39.90 -3.92 -10.33
N TYR A 25 -39.17 -2.92 -9.87
CA TYR A 25 -38.59 -2.90 -8.53
C TYR A 25 -39.29 -1.85 -7.68
N TYR A 26 -40.00 -2.32 -6.66
CA TYR A 26 -40.59 -1.47 -5.63
C TYR A 26 -39.58 -1.17 -4.56
N ILE A 27 -39.89 -0.20 -3.66
CA ILE A 27 -38.94 0.19 -2.63
C ILE A 27 -38.58 -0.96 -1.69
N GLU A 28 -39.52 -1.87 -1.45
CA GLU A 28 -39.29 -3.06 -0.65
C GLU A 28 -38.31 -4.02 -1.34
N ASP A 29 -38.45 -4.24 -2.64
CA ASP A 29 -37.49 -5.07 -3.43
C ASP A 29 -36.08 -4.51 -3.39
N LEU A 30 -35.93 -3.17 -3.43
CA LEU A 30 -34.62 -2.53 -3.33
C LEU A 30 -34.00 -2.70 -1.94
N VAL A 31 -34.81 -2.62 -0.89
CA VAL A 31 -34.40 -2.87 0.50
C VAL A 31 -33.90 -4.31 0.64
N ASP A 32 -34.68 -5.27 0.14
CA ASP A 32 -34.35 -6.70 0.22
C ASP A 32 -33.07 -7.01 -0.55
N ALA A 33 -32.92 -6.48 -1.77
CA ALA A 33 -31.71 -6.66 -2.58
C ALA A 33 -30.45 -6.08 -1.88
N CYS A 34 -30.58 -4.90 -1.26
CA CYS A 34 -29.48 -4.31 -0.51
C CYS A 34 -29.11 -5.15 0.72
N ASN A 35 -30.11 -5.66 1.44
CA ASN A 35 -29.88 -6.48 2.64
C ASN A 35 -29.23 -7.83 2.28
N GLU A 36 -29.68 -8.47 1.21
CA GLU A 36 -29.07 -9.71 0.71
C GLU A 36 -27.60 -9.53 0.33
N ALA A 37 -27.29 -8.45 -0.38
CA ALA A 37 -25.91 -8.15 -0.76
C ALA A 37 -25.00 -7.81 0.44
N LEU A 38 -25.53 -7.07 1.42
CA LEU A 38 -24.80 -6.76 2.65
C LEU A 38 -24.55 -8.03 3.47
N TYR A 39 -25.51 -8.94 3.49
CA TYR A 39 -25.35 -10.26 4.11
C TYR A 39 -24.18 -11.03 3.50
N LEU A 40 -24.19 -11.16 2.18
CA LEU A 40 -23.12 -11.87 1.46
C LEU A 40 -21.74 -11.23 1.65
N TYR A 41 -21.70 -9.91 1.76
CA TYR A 41 -20.44 -9.17 1.93
C TYR A 41 -19.87 -9.24 3.36
N ASN A 42 -20.71 -9.13 4.38
CA ASN A 42 -20.30 -9.06 5.78
C ASN A 42 -20.26 -10.42 6.50
N GLY A 43 -20.85 -11.48 5.90
CA GLY A 43 -20.91 -12.82 6.50
C GLY A 43 -21.82 -12.95 7.73
N GLU A 44 -22.52 -11.89 8.12
CA GLU A 44 -23.42 -11.88 9.27
C GLU A 44 -24.70 -11.09 9.03
N THR A 45 -25.85 -11.75 9.18
CA THR A 45 -27.10 -11.08 9.55
C THR A 45 -27.52 -11.56 10.92
N LYS A 46 -27.33 -10.77 11.93
CA LYS A 46 -28.12 -10.86 13.15
C LYS A 46 -28.80 -9.52 13.39
N ASP A 47 -30.12 -9.61 13.51
CA ASP A 47 -31.10 -8.67 14.03
C ASP A 47 -30.62 -7.24 14.32
N GLY A 48 -31.03 -6.31 13.44
CA GLY A 48 -30.97 -4.87 13.74
C GLY A 48 -30.06 -4.03 12.86
N CYS A 49 -29.21 -4.60 12.03
CA CYS A 49 -28.25 -3.87 11.17
C CYS A 49 -28.67 -3.76 9.69
N GLY A 50 -29.86 -4.22 9.31
CA GLY A 50 -30.36 -4.14 7.96
C GLY A 50 -30.66 -2.70 7.50
N VAL A 51 -30.55 -2.49 6.18
CA VAL A 51 -30.94 -1.24 5.54
C VAL A 51 -32.47 -1.10 5.63
N LYS A 52 -32.93 0.10 6.01
CA LYS A 52 -34.36 0.41 6.10
C LYS A 52 -34.81 1.24 4.89
N LYS A 53 -36.11 1.24 4.65
CA LYS A 53 -36.76 1.98 3.55
C LYS A 53 -36.26 3.43 3.45
N ARG A 54 -36.12 4.13 4.57
CA ARG A 54 -35.64 5.52 4.62
C ARG A 54 -34.23 5.64 4.04
N GLN A 55 -33.34 4.70 4.36
CA GLN A 55 -31.96 4.72 3.87
C GLN A 55 -31.91 4.52 2.35
N VAL A 56 -32.70 3.57 1.80
CA VAL A 56 -32.78 3.38 0.35
C VAL A 56 -33.37 4.60 -0.36
N GLN A 57 -34.31 5.31 0.27
CA GLN A 57 -34.84 6.56 -0.28
C GLN A 57 -33.80 7.69 -0.29
N GLU A 58 -32.93 7.74 0.72
CA GLU A 58 -31.80 8.67 0.76
C GLU A 58 -30.76 8.28 -0.30
N ASP A 59 -30.48 7.00 -0.47
CA ASP A 59 -29.59 6.47 -1.49
C ASP A 59 -30.09 6.78 -2.93
N LEU A 60 -31.39 6.63 -3.19
CA LEU A 60 -32.00 6.99 -4.48
C LEU A 60 -31.83 8.50 -4.77
N LYS A 61 -32.08 9.36 -3.78
CA LYS A 61 -31.89 10.80 -3.92
C LYS A 61 -30.42 11.16 -4.18
N PHE A 62 -29.50 10.46 -3.54
CA PHE A 62 -28.07 10.66 -3.80
C PHE A 62 -27.71 10.24 -5.23
N ILE A 63 -28.24 9.12 -5.73
CA ILE A 63 -28.01 8.67 -7.11
C ILE A 63 -28.58 9.68 -8.13
N GLU A 64 -29.67 10.37 -7.82
CA GLU A 64 -30.26 11.41 -8.66
C GLU A 64 -29.51 12.74 -8.58
N SER A 65 -28.87 13.05 -7.46
CA SER A 65 -28.23 14.36 -7.23
C SER A 65 -26.97 14.56 -8.09
N GLU A 66 -26.66 15.81 -8.41
CA GLU A 66 -25.38 16.19 -9.06
C GLU A 66 -24.16 15.91 -8.21
N GLU A 67 -24.29 15.96 -6.87
CA GLU A 67 -23.25 15.58 -5.92
C GLU A 67 -22.99 14.07 -5.92
N GLY A 68 -23.98 13.27 -6.35
CA GLY A 68 -23.88 11.82 -6.52
C GLY A 68 -23.56 11.44 -7.96
N TYR A 69 -24.50 10.78 -8.61
CA TYR A 69 -24.29 10.24 -9.96
C TYR A 69 -25.10 10.96 -11.05
N GLY A 70 -25.93 11.94 -10.72
CA GLY A 70 -26.74 12.70 -11.68
C GLY A 70 -27.65 11.86 -12.55
N MET A 71 -28.19 10.73 -12.01
CA MET A 71 -28.99 9.77 -12.75
C MET A 71 -30.47 10.10 -12.68
N ASP A 72 -31.14 10.19 -13.84
CA ASP A 72 -32.60 10.35 -13.89
C ASP A 72 -33.30 9.04 -13.50
N ILE A 73 -34.07 9.06 -12.40
CA ILE A 73 -34.82 7.91 -11.89
C ILE A 73 -36.31 8.18 -12.01
N ASP A 74 -37.03 7.34 -12.75
CA ASP A 74 -38.47 7.36 -12.84
C ASP A 74 -39.09 6.64 -11.63
N ALA A 75 -40.00 7.32 -10.92
CA ALA A 75 -40.87 6.75 -9.89
C ALA A 75 -42.27 6.57 -10.44
N ILE A 76 -42.55 5.45 -11.08
CA ILE A 76 -43.76 5.20 -11.85
C ILE A 76 -44.86 4.60 -10.94
N ARG A 77 -46.05 5.19 -10.98
CA ARG A 77 -47.18 4.72 -10.17
C ARG A 77 -47.76 3.41 -10.72
N ASP A 78 -47.97 2.45 -9.82
CA ASP A 78 -48.55 1.16 -10.11
C ASP A 78 -49.60 0.82 -9.01
N GLY A 79 -50.83 1.25 -9.23
CA GLY A 79 -51.89 1.23 -8.23
C GLY A 79 -51.56 2.08 -6.99
N HIS A 80 -51.45 1.42 -5.85
CA HIS A 80 -51.09 2.08 -4.58
C HIS A 80 -49.59 2.11 -4.29
N ARG A 81 -48.74 1.56 -5.18
CA ARG A 81 -47.31 1.49 -5.05
C ARG A 81 -46.62 2.32 -6.11
N LYS A 82 -45.29 2.50 -5.97
CA LYS A 82 -44.42 3.05 -7.00
C LYS A 82 -43.24 2.10 -7.20
N TYR A 83 -42.93 1.84 -8.48
CA TYR A 83 -41.69 1.16 -8.83
C TYR A 83 -40.70 2.14 -9.42
N TYR A 84 -39.43 1.80 -9.33
CA TYR A 84 -38.31 2.66 -9.71
C TYR A 84 -37.54 2.02 -10.86
N ARG A 85 -37.06 2.83 -11.78
CA ARG A 85 -36.14 2.45 -12.86
C ARG A 85 -35.42 3.69 -13.39
N TYR A 86 -34.33 3.52 -14.09
CA TYR A 86 -33.72 4.63 -14.80
C TYR A 86 -34.65 5.13 -15.93
N HIS A 87 -34.64 6.45 -16.17
CA HIS A 87 -35.41 7.06 -17.25
C HIS A 87 -34.96 6.53 -18.62
N THR A 88 -33.64 6.38 -18.82
CA THR A 88 -33.07 5.89 -20.07
C THR A 88 -32.74 4.40 -19.96
N LYS A 89 -33.22 3.59 -20.92
CA LYS A 89 -32.92 2.17 -21.00
C LYS A 89 -31.41 1.96 -21.23
N GLY A 90 -30.78 1.14 -20.39
CA GLY A 90 -29.34 0.86 -20.45
C GLY A 90 -28.49 1.87 -19.68
N ALA A 91 -29.11 2.86 -19.03
CA ALA A 91 -28.39 3.72 -18.11
C ALA A 91 -27.87 2.93 -16.88
N SER A 92 -26.70 3.31 -16.39
CA SER A 92 -26.07 2.72 -15.21
C SER A 92 -25.07 3.71 -14.65
N ILE A 93 -24.90 3.75 -13.33
CA ILE A 93 -23.86 4.54 -12.66
C ILE A 93 -22.44 4.16 -13.13
N LYS A 94 -22.27 2.93 -13.61
CA LYS A 94 -20.97 2.46 -14.15
C LYS A 94 -20.56 3.14 -15.47
N ASN A 95 -21.54 3.71 -16.18
CA ASN A 95 -21.32 4.37 -17.47
C ASN A 95 -21.23 5.90 -17.34
N GLN A 96 -21.38 6.42 -16.11
CA GLN A 96 -21.24 7.86 -15.87
C GLN A 96 -19.77 8.28 -15.92
N PRO A 97 -19.46 9.45 -16.47
CA PRO A 97 -18.13 10.02 -16.34
C PRO A 97 -17.80 10.23 -14.86
N ILE A 98 -16.54 10.06 -14.52
CA ILE A 98 -16.03 10.30 -13.16
C ILE A 98 -16.39 11.76 -12.78
N ASN A 99 -17.02 11.93 -11.64
CA ASN A 99 -17.38 13.27 -11.15
C ASN A 99 -16.15 14.02 -10.61
N GLN A 100 -16.29 15.34 -10.36
CA GLN A 100 -15.18 16.18 -9.93
C GLN A 100 -14.59 15.75 -8.57
N GLU A 101 -15.40 15.26 -7.64
CA GLU A 101 -14.92 14.78 -6.34
C GLU A 101 -14.13 13.47 -6.47
N GLU A 102 -14.61 12.55 -7.28
CA GLU A 102 -13.89 11.31 -7.59
C GLU A 102 -12.57 11.59 -8.31
N LEU A 103 -12.56 12.56 -9.25
CA LEU A 103 -11.32 13.03 -9.90
C LEU A 103 -10.33 13.59 -8.88
N ASN A 104 -10.79 14.38 -7.91
CA ASN A 104 -9.95 14.94 -6.87
C ASN A 104 -9.36 13.82 -5.98
N LEU A 105 -10.17 12.83 -5.59
CA LEU A 105 -9.70 11.67 -4.81
C LEU A 105 -8.66 10.84 -5.57
N ILE A 106 -8.88 10.62 -6.87
CA ILE A 106 -7.91 9.92 -7.73
C ILE A 106 -6.62 10.73 -7.81
N TYR A 107 -6.74 12.05 -7.92
CA TYR A 107 -5.58 12.93 -8.00
C TYR A 107 -4.77 12.93 -6.70
N ASP A 108 -5.43 13.02 -5.54
CA ASP A 108 -4.79 12.91 -4.22
C ASP A 108 -4.06 11.57 -4.06
N ALA A 109 -4.68 10.48 -4.51
CA ALA A 109 -4.06 9.16 -4.52
C ALA A 109 -2.82 9.12 -5.45
N LEU A 110 -2.88 9.75 -6.62
CA LEU A 110 -1.73 9.84 -7.54
C LEU A 110 -0.57 10.62 -6.92
N ILE A 111 -0.83 11.72 -6.22
CA ILE A 111 0.21 12.47 -5.50
C ILE A 111 0.92 11.57 -4.51
N LEU A 112 0.17 10.79 -3.73
CA LEU A 112 0.77 9.84 -2.78
C LEU A 112 1.58 8.74 -3.49
N LEU A 113 1.12 8.27 -4.66
CA LEU A 113 1.82 7.27 -5.46
C LEU A 113 3.08 7.81 -6.14
N LYS A 114 3.21 9.13 -6.34
CA LYS A 114 4.47 9.77 -6.77
C LYS A 114 5.65 9.48 -5.83
N ARG A 115 5.39 9.08 -4.59
CA ARG A 115 6.45 8.57 -3.71
C ARG A 115 7.22 7.38 -4.31
N PHE A 116 6.60 6.66 -5.24
CA PHE A 116 7.19 5.52 -5.95
C PHE A 116 7.73 5.90 -7.33
N ASP A 117 7.86 7.19 -7.62
CA ASP A 117 8.48 7.64 -8.87
C ASP A 117 9.91 7.07 -9.01
N GLY A 118 10.27 6.68 -10.22
CA GLY A 118 11.52 5.96 -10.49
C GLY A 118 11.44 4.44 -10.27
N VAL A 119 10.30 3.90 -9.82
CA VAL A 119 10.03 2.46 -9.81
C VAL A 119 9.33 2.09 -11.13
N PRO A 120 9.90 1.23 -11.99
CA PRO A 120 9.41 0.97 -13.35
C PRO A 120 7.95 0.50 -13.44
N GLN A 121 7.43 -0.10 -12.38
CA GLN A 121 6.03 -0.52 -12.31
C GLN A 121 5.05 0.66 -12.26
N PHE A 122 5.52 1.85 -11.96
CA PHE A 122 4.73 3.05 -11.78
C PHE A 122 4.95 4.10 -12.89
N GLU A 123 5.69 3.77 -13.98
CA GLU A 123 5.88 4.68 -15.12
C GLU A 123 4.55 5.16 -15.72
N TRP A 124 3.52 4.30 -15.70
CA TRP A 124 2.18 4.62 -16.14
C TRP A 124 1.51 5.74 -15.33
N LEU A 125 1.98 6.04 -14.10
CA LEU A 125 1.47 7.13 -13.28
C LEU A 125 1.64 8.48 -13.97
N ASN A 126 2.80 8.72 -14.59
CA ASN A 126 3.08 9.96 -15.31
C ASN A 126 2.13 10.14 -16.52
N ASP A 127 1.80 9.05 -17.21
CA ASP A 127 0.86 9.10 -18.34
C ASP A 127 -0.58 9.26 -17.87
N LEU A 128 -0.95 8.61 -16.77
CA LEU A 128 -2.27 8.77 -16.16
C LEU A 128 -2.46 10.19 -15.62
N GLU A 129 -1.45 10.75 -14.96
CA GLU A 129 -1.46 12.12 -14.49
C GLU A 129 -1.69 13.11 -15.63
N LYS A 130 -0.93 13.02 -16.74
CA LYS A 130 -1.10 13.86 -17.92
C LYS A 130 -2.52 13.77 -18.49
N ARG A 131 -3.10 12.57 -18.55
CA ARG A 131 -4.47 12.34 -19.02
C ARG A 131 -5.52 12.96 -18.10
N LEU A 132 -5.35 12.84 -16.79
CA LEU A 132 -6.24 13.45 -15.80
C LEU A 132 -6.11 14.98 -15.81
N TYR A 133 -4.91 15.51 -16.01
CA TYR A 133 -4.65 16.93 -16.14
C TYR A 133 -5.40 17.57 -17.31
N THR A 134 -5.49 16.89 -18.45
CA THR A 134 -6.21 17.37 -19.63
C THR A 134 -7.73 17.33 -19.45
N THR A 135 -8.22 16.52 -18.52
CA THR A 135 -9.65 16.30 -18.26
C THR A 135 -10.17 17.18 -17.11
N SER A 136 -9.31 17.47 -16.14
CA SER A 136 -9.64 18.32 -14.99
C SER A 136 -9.02 19.71 -15.17
N LYS A 137 -9.81 20.77 -14.96
CA LYS A 137 -9.29 22.15 -14.86
C LYS A 137 -8.53 22.41 -13.55
N LEU A 138 -7.86 21.42 -12.99
CA LEU A 138 -7.03 21.54 -11.78
C LEU A 138 -5.73 22.25 -12.13
N GLY A 139 -5.45 23.31 -11.41
CA GLY A 139 -4.39 24.26 -11.72
C GLY A 139 -2.97 23.69 -11.67
N ASP A 140 -2.08 24.35 -12.38
CA ASP A 140 -0.71 23.98 -12.77
C ASP A 140 0.33 23.76 -11.66
N ASN A 141 -0.01 23.63 -10.36
CA ASN A 141 0.99 23.85 -9.29
C ASN A 141 1.02 22.83 -8.12
N LEU A 142 0.65 21.59 -8.32
CA LEU A 142 0.70 20.63 -7.19
C LEU A 142 2.09 20.10 -6.87
N ASP A 143 3.00 20.01 -7.85
CA ASP A 143 4.40 19.66 -7.63
C ASP A 143 5.15 20.69 -6.75
N SER A 144 4.60 21.89 -6.60
CA SER A 144 5.16 22.92 -5.72
C SER A 144 4.72 22.79 -4.26
N VAL A 145 3.67 22.03 -3.98
CA VAL A 145 3.06 21.91 -2.64
C VAL A 145 3.58 20.69 -1.88
N VAL A 146 3.86 19.58 -2.58
CA VAL A 146 4.35 18.33 -1.99
C VAL A 146 5.59 17.86 -2.73
N SER A 147 6.66 17.61 -2.00
CA SER A 147 7.88 17.03 -2.54
C SER A 147 8.28 15.76 -1.79
N PHE A 148 8.75 14.76 -2.52
CA PHE A 148 9.31 13.54 -1.96
C PHE A 148 10.81 13.51 -2.19
N GLN A 149 11.56 13.02 -1.21
CA GLN A 149 12.98 12.80 -1.38
C GLN A 149 13.19 11.54 -2.23
N HIS A 150 13.60 11.75 -3.48
CA HIS A 150 14.02 10.67 -4.38
C HIS A 150 15.54 10.52 -4.35
N ASN A 151 16.02 9.32 -4.68
CA ASN A 151 17.44 9.09 -4.91
C ASN A 151 17.69 8.86 -6.42
N PRO A 152 17.90 9.91 -7.21
CA PRO A 152 18.06 9.81 -8.66
C PRO A 152 19.34 9.08 -9.08
N TYR A 153 20.23 8.80 -8.13
CA TYR A 153 21.50 8.12 -8.39
C TYR A 153 21.44 6.60 -8.22
N LEU A 154 20.29 6.05 -7.80
CA LEU A 154 20.10 4.60 -7.72
C LEU A 154 19.99 4.02 -9.13
N LYS A 155 21.06 3.40 -9.58
CA LYS A 155 21.12 2.72 -10.88
C LYS A 155 20.36 1.40 -10.83
N GLY A 156 19.90 0.94 -12.00
CA GLY A 156 19.38 -0.42 -12.18
C GLY A 156 17.95 -0.65 -11.72
N MET A 157 17.29 0.31 -11.10
CA MET A 157 15.89 0.17 -10.73
C MET A 157 14.99 0.01 -11.95
N ASP A 158 15.20 0.81 -12.96
CA ASP A 158 14.53 0.79 -14.26
C ASP A 158 14.73 -0.52 -15.03
N LEU A 159 15.91 -1.13 -14.90
CA LEU A 159 16.27 -2.33 -15.64
C LEU A 159 16.02 -3.65 -14.89
N TYR A 160 16.26 -3.68 -13.57
CA TYR A 160 16.35 -4.95 -12.83
C TYR A 160 15.23 -5.19 -11.82
N TYR A 161 14.54 -4.16 -11.36
CA TYR A 161 13.45 -4.34 -10.40
C TYR A 161 12.33 -5.22 -10.96
N LYS A 162 11.81 -4.90 -12.13
CA LYS A 162 10.71 -5.63 -12.77
C LYS A 162 11.05 -7.08 -13.11
N PRO A 163 12.20 -7.40 -13.72
CA PRO A 163 12.63 -8.78 -13.92
C PRO A 163 12.72 -9.57 -12.60
N ILE A 164 13.29 -8.99 -11.55
CA ILE A 164 13.42 -9.63 -10.24
C ILE A 164 12.04 -9.86 -9.60
N PHE A 165 11.17 -8.85 -9.62
CA PHE A 165 9.80 -8.98 -9.13
C PHE A 165 9.05 -10.11 -9.83
N ASN A 166 9.11 -10.16 -11.16
CA ASN A 166 8.48 -11.22 -11.94
C ASN A 166 9.05 -12.60 -11.60
N ALA A 167 10.35 -12.70 -11.38
CA ALA A 167 10.99 -13.94 -10.99
C ALA A 167 10.51 -14.44 -9.61
N ILE A 168 10.27 -13.52 -8.66
CA ILE A 168 9.69 -13.86 -7.35
C ILE A 168 8.26 -14.39 -7.53
N VAL A 169 7.41 -13.64 -8.23
CA VAL A 169 5.99 -13.99 -8.43
C VAL A 169 5.83 -15.32 -9.16
N ASN A 170 6.65 -15.54 -10.20
CA ASN A 170 6.61 -16.75 -11.03
C ASN A 170 7.47 -17.91 -10.48
N LYS A 171 8.08 -17.74 -9.31
CA LYS A 171 8.96 -18.73 -8.69
C LYS A 171 10.06 -19.21 -9.67
N ARG A 172 10.83 -18.27 -10.21
CA ARG A 172 11.94 -18.53 -11.13
C ARG A 172 13.27 -18.24 -10.45
N VAL A 173 14.24 -19.11 -10.68
CA VAL A 173 15.65 -18.90 -10.26
C VAL A 173 16.30 -17.97 -11.27
N ILE A 174 17.04 -16.99 -10.78
CA ILE A 174 17.75 -16.01 -11.59
C ILE A 174 19.26 -16.11 -11.41
N GLU A 175 19.97 -15.73 -12.46
CA GLU A 175 21.38 -15.43 -12.45
C GLU A 175 21.53 -13.92 -12.43
N ILE A 176 22.27 -13.39 -11.48
CA ILE A 176 22.59 -11.97 -11.37
C ILE A 176 24.09 -11.73 -11.54
N ILE A 177 24.47 -10.67 -12.25
CA ILE A 177 25.82 -10.12 -12.21
C ILE A 177 25.82 -9.11 -11.07
N TYR A 178 26.50 -9.44 -9.98
CA TYR A 178 26.51 -8.62 -8.77
C TYR A 178 27.89 -8.02 -8.52
N HIS A 179 27.95 -6.70 -8.36
CA HIS A 179 29.18 -5.94 -8.16
C HIS A 179 29.22 -5.30 -6.76
N PRO A 180 29.72 -6.02 -5.72
CA PRO A 180 29.86 -5.47 -4.38
C PRO A 180 30.86 -4.32 -4.36
N PHE A 181 30.67 -3.35 -3.48
CA PHE A 181 31.66 -2.27 -3.34
C PHE A 181 33.03 -2.81 -2.94
N GLY A 182 34.07 -2.35 -3.66
CA GLY A 182 35.46 -2.74 -3.40
C GLY A 182 35.82 -4.18 -3.76
N LYS A 183 34.99 -4.86 -4.57
CA LYS A 183 35.25 -6.22 -5.08
C LYS A 183 34.86 -6.30 -6.53
N ASP A 184 35.41 -7.29 -7.22
CA ASP A 184 35.06 -7.56 -8.62
C ASP A 184 33.61 -8.05 -8.76
N ALA A 185 33.03 -7.77 -9.92
CA ALA A 185 31.72 -8.28 -10.28
C ALA A 185 31.76 -9.83 -10.37
N ARG A 186 30.69 -10.45 -9.90
CA ARG A 186 30.58 -11.91 -9.91
C ARG A 186 29.19 -12.34 -10.33
N ILE A 187 29.13 -13.52 -10.94
CA ILE A 187 27.85 -14.18 -11.27
C ILE A 187 27.36 -14.92 -10.02
N VAL A 188 26.11 -14.67 -9.65
CA VAL A 188 25.46 -15.33 -8.51
C VAL A 188 24.12 -15.89 -8.98
N ILE A 189 23.90 -17.19 -8.72
CA ILE A 189 22.62 -17.82 -8.95
C ILE A 189 21.80 -17.72 -7.68
N VAL A 190 20.64 -17.08 -7.79
CA VAL A 190 19.79 -16.74 -6.64
C VAL A 190 18.39 -17.30 -6.87
N THR A 191 17.86 -17.96 -5.85
CA THR A 191 16.42 -18.20 -5.71
C THR A 191 15.83 -16.98 -5.00
N PRO A 192 15.12 -16.09 -5.71
CA PRO A 192 14.63 -14.84 -5.16
C PRO A 192 13.34 -15.08 -4.35
N TYR A 193 13.23 -14.45 -3.18
CA TYR A 193 12.06 -14.62 -2.30
C TYR A 193 11.33 -13.33 -2.00
N HIS A 194 12.05 -12.22 -1.79
CA HIS A 194 11.44 -11.00 -1.31
C HIS A 194 12.20 -9.75 -1.78
N LEU A 195 11.46 -8.63 -1.94
CA LEU A 195 12.02 -7.30 -2.19
C LEU A 195 11.75 -6.41 -0.99
N LYS A 196 12.79 -5.87 -0.40
CA LYS A 196 12.71 -4.94 0.74
C LYS A 196 13.27 -3.58 0.38
N GLN A 197 12.51 -2.53 0.67
CA GLN A 197 13.04 -1.17 0.64
C GLN A 197 13.51 -0.77 2.05
N TYR A 198 14.72 -0.23 2.12
CA TYR A 198 15.27 0.40 3.31
C TYR A 198 16.12 1.61 2.93
N ASN A 199 15.90 2.72 3.60
CA ASN A 199 16.61 3.99 3.37
C ASN A 199 16.69 4.36 1.88
N ASN A 200 15.53 4.34 1.19
CA ASN A 200 15.36 4.62 -0.24
C ASN A 200 16.16 3.70 -1.19
N ARG A 201 16.71 2.58 -0.72
CA ARG A 201 17.39 1.58 -1.53
C ARG A 201 16.61 0.26 -1.51
N TRP A 202 16.53 -0.41 -2.64
CA TRP A 202 15.87 -1.70 -2.77
C TRP A 202 16.87 -2.85 -2.69
N PHE A 203 16.46 -3.91 -2.03
CA PHE A 203 17.25 -5.12 -1.82
C PHE A 203 16.44 -6.34 -2.25
N LEU A 204 17.08 -7.21 -3.02
CA LEU A 204 16.62 -8.56 -3.26
C LEU A 204 17.07 -9.44 -2.09
N ILE A 205 16.13 -10.13 -1.46
CA ILE A 205 16.40 -11.17 -0.47
C ILE A 205 16.20 -12.52 -1.13
N GLY A 206 17.18 -13.37 -1.06
CA GLY A 206 17.11 -14.68 -1.69
C GLY A 206 18.19 -15.62 -1.18
N LYS A 207 18.09 -16.88 -1.59
CA LYS A 207 19.08 -17.93 -1.28
C LYS A 207 19.97 -18.15 -2.49
N HIS A 208 21.26 -18.15 -2.29
CA HIS A 208 22.22 -18.59 -3.31
C HIS A 208 22.96 -19.86 -2.87
N LYS A 209 23.54 -20.54 -3.84
CA LYS A 209 24.11 -21.89 -3.65
C LYS A 209 25.20 -21.95 -2.56
N ASP A 210 25.98 -20.87 -2.45
CA ASP A 210 27.17 -20.83 -1.58
C ASP A 210 26.88 -20.25 -0.19
N SER A 211 25.59 -20.19 0.23
CA SER A 211 25.19 -19.67 1.53
C SER A 211 24.09 -20.53 2.15
N ASP A 212 24.25 -20.89 3.40
CA ASP A 212 23.19 -21.54 4.19
C ASP A 212 22.11 -20.58 4.63
N TYR A 213 22.38 -19.28 4.55
CA TYR A 213 21.50 -18.20 4.99
C TYR A 213 20.92 -17.41 3.80
N LEU A 214 19.85 -16.69 4.04
CA LEU A 214 19.35 -15.73 3.10
C LEU A 214 20.35 -14.57 2.95
N SER A 215 20.58 -14.18 1.71
CA SER A 215 21.47 -13.06 1.36
C SER A 215 20.68 -11.89 0.84
N ASN A 216 21.17 -10.69 1.07
CA ASN A 216 20.64 -9.46 0.55
C ASN A 216 21.52 -8.92 -0.58
N PHE A 217 20.91 -8.55 -1.69
CA PHE A 217 21.57 -7.98 -2.85
C PHE A 217 20.95 -6.61 -3.14
N ALA A 218 21.71 -5.56 -2.98
CA ALA A 218 21.25 -4.21 -3.35
C ALA A 218 21.07 -4.12 -4.86
N ILE A 219 19.89 -3.71 -5.34
CA ILE A 219 19.56 -3.69 -6.77
C ILE A 219 20.47 -2.74 -7.55
N ASP A 220 20.87 -1.63 -6.95
CA ASP A 220 21.79 -0.65 -7.53
C ASP A 220 23.23 -1.18 -7.76
N ARG A 221 23.51 -2.41 -7.31
CA ARG A 221 24.78 -3.11 -7.53
C ARG A 221 24.63 -4.32 -8.46
N ILE A 222 23.46 -4.49 -9.05
CA ILE A 222 23.19 -5.52 -10.05
C ILE A 222 23.47 -4.91 -11.41
N GLU A 223 24.26 -5.59 -12.24
CA GLU A 223 24.64 -5.19 -13.59
C GLU A 223 23.97 -6.06 -14.66
N GLY A 224 23.32 -7.15 -14.26
CA GLY A 224 22.59 -8.03 -15.15
C GLY A 224 21.68 -9.00 -14.39
N VAL A 225 20.55 -9.34 -15.02
CA VAL A 225 19.59 -10.33 -14.52
C VAL A 225 19.15 -11.21 -15.66
N LYS A 226 19.19 -12.53 -15.46
CA LYS A 226 18.73 -13.52 -16.42
C LYS A 226 18.00 -14.66 -15.72
N GLU A 227 16.85 -15.06 -16.22
CA GLU A 227 16.16 -16.27 -15.74
C GLU A 227 16.95 -17.51 -16.11
N THR A 228 16.89 -18.51 -15.21
CA THR A 228 17.55 -19.81 -15.43
C THR A 228 16.51 -20.93 -15.41
N SER A 229 16.87 -22.08 -16.02
CA SER A 229 16.06 -23.29 -15.95
C SER A 229 16.29 -24.11 -14.66
N LYS A 230 17.06 -23.57 -13.70
CA LYS A 230 17.34 -24.29 -12.44
C LYS A 230 16.07 -24.44 -11.61
N PRO A 231 15.94 -25.52 -10.85
CA PRO A 231 14.80 -25.73 -9.98
C PRO A 231 14.73 -24.65 -8.91
N TYR A 232 13.53 -24.13 -8.69
CA TYR A 232 13.28 -23.17 -7.62
C TYR A 232 13.33 -23.88 -6.26
N ILE A 233 14.15 -23.35 -5.38
CA ILE A 233 14.23 -23.86 -4.00
C ILE A 233 13.04 -23.25 -3.26
N ILE A 234 12.10 -24.09 -2.84
CA ILE A 234 10.96 -23.64 -2.05
C ILE A 234 11.53 -23.01 -0.76
N GLN A 235 11.01 -21.82 -0.44
CA GLN A 235 11.37 -21.14 0.81
C GLN A 235 11.14 -22.11 1.97
N PRO A 236 12.08 -22.23 2.93
CA PRO A 236 11.86 -23.05 4.11
C PRO A 236 10.54 -22.73 4.78
N GLU A 237 9.76 -23.75 5.13
CA GLU A 237 8.49 -23.58 5.83
C GLU A 237 8.70 -22.69 7.06
N GLY A 238 7.87 -21.65 7.20
CA GLY A 238 7.86 -20.79 8.39
C GLY A 238 8.63 -19.47 8.28
N ILE A 239 9.24 -19.10 7.14
CA ILE A 239 9.79 -17.74 7.02
C ILE A 239 8.67 -16.75 6.69
N ASP A 240 8.20 -16.06 7.70
CA ASP A 240 7.47 -14.80 7.54
C ASP A 240 8.47 -13.65 7.44
N PHE A 241 8.48 -12.92 6.31
CA PHE A 241 9.40 -11.79 6.15
C PHE A 241 9.11 -10.63 7.09
N LYS A 242 7.90 -10.52 7.62
CA LYS A 242 7.60 -9.55 8.67
C LYS A 242 8.36 -9.91 9.95
N GLU A 243 8.30 -11.18 10.36
CA GLU A 243 9.03 -11.68 11.50
C GLU A 243 10.55 -11.71 11.25
N TYR A 244 10.97 -12.07 10.02
CA TYR A 244 12.39 -12.11 9.63
C TYR A 244 13.09 -10.76 9.82
N PHE A 245 12.40 -9.64 9.69
CA PHE A 245 12.97 -8.31 9.86
C PHE A 245 12.62 -7.65 11.20
N SER A 246 11.84 -8.30 12.06
CA SER A 246 11.33 -7.71 13.31
C SER A 246 12.40 -7.52 14.39
N ASP A 247 13.55 -8.15 14.27
CA ASP A 247 14.66 -8.09 15.22
C ASP A 247 15.93 -7.43 14.66
N ILE A 248 15.81 -6.77 13.51
CA ILE A 248 16.92 -6.02 12.89
C ILE A 248 16.51 -4.64 12.40
N VAL A 249 17.42 -3.70 12.47
CA VAL A 249 17.29 -2.43 11.72
C VAL A 249 17.80 -2.67 10.31
N GLY A 250 16.99 -2.33 9.30
CA GLY A 250 17.41 -2.44 7.89
C GLY A 250 17.23 -3.82 7.28
N VAL A 251 18.28 -4.36 6.67
CA VAL A 251 18.24 -5.58 5.85
C VAL A 251 19.34 -6.59 6.15
N SER A 252 20.40 -6.18 6.87
CA SER A 252 21.55 -7.05 7.13
C SER A 252 21.33 -7.86 8.39
N ARG A 253 20.96 -9.13 8.20
CA ARG A 253 20.86 -10.10 9.27
C ARG A 253 22.20 -10.84 9.41
N SER A 254 22.61 -11.08 10.65
CA SER A 254 23.80 -11.87 10.99
C SER A 254 23.42 -13.04 11.90
N ASN A 255 24.39 -13.85 12.26
CA ASN A 255 24.21 -14.92 13.27
C ASN A 255 24.34 -14.40 14.71
N ALA A 256 24.52 -13.08 14.88
CA ALA A 256 24.56 -12.49 16.21
C ALA A 256 23.20 -12.66 16.90
N PRO A 257 23.18 -12.88 18.23
CA PRO A 257 21.94 -12.97 18.97
C PRO A 257 21.22 -11.60 18.97
N VAL A 258 19.91 -11.67 19.18
CA VAL A 258 19.14 -10.48 19.55
C VAL A 258 19.53 -10.09 20.96
N GLU A 259 19.90 -8.85 21.15
CA GLU A 259 20.32 -8.32 22.44
C GLU A 259 19.50 -7.09 22.84
N GLU A 260 19.49 -6.79 24.11
CA GLU A 260 18.93 -5.58 24.64
C GLU A 260 19.96 -4.45 24.51
N VAL A 261 19.73 -3.54 23.57
CA VAL A 261 20.58 -2.37 23.35
C VAL A 261 20.00 -1.21 24.15
N ILE A 262 20.77 -0.72 25.11
CA ILE A 262 20.40 0.40 25.97
C ILE A 262 21.00 1.66 25.37
N LEU A 263 20.15 2.67 25.13
CA LEU A 263 20.52 3.95 24.58
C LEU A 263 20.37 5.05 25.63
N LYS A 264 21.38 5.87 25.77
CA LYS A 264 21.36 7.11 26.54
C LYS A 264 21.13 8.25 25.55
N VAL A 265 19.95 8.86 25.58
CA VAL A 265 19.47 9.83 24.60
C VAL A 265 19.35 11.21 25.25
N SER A 266 19.94 12.25 24.65
CA SER A 266 19.87 13.61 25.16
C SER A 266 18.46 14.20 25.09
N ASP A 267 18.15 15.17 25.95
CA ASP A 267 16.89 15.94 25.91
C ASP A 267 16.58 16.53 24.53
N LYS A 268 17.61 16.89 23.76
CA LYS A 268 17.45 17.45 22.42
C LYS A 268 16.96 16.41 21.39
N ALA A 269 17.29 15.13 21.57
CA ALA A 269 16.98 14.06 20.63
C ALA A 269 15.75 13.26 21.03
N ILE A 270 15.38 13.22 22.32
CA ILE A 270 14.34 12.34 22.82
C ILE A 270 12.99 12.52 22.11
N GLY A 271 12.58 13.76 21.87
CA GLY A 271 11.32 14.06 21.18
C GLY A 271 11.26 13.47 19.79
N TYR A 272 12.35 13.51 19.03
CA TYR A 272 12.44 12.92 17.68
C TYR A 272 12.35 11.39 17.72
N ILE A 273 12.98 10.76 18.70
CA ILE A 273 13.01 9.28 18.82
C ILE A 273 11.68 8.75 19.34
N VAL A 274 10.99 9.47 20.23
CA VAL A 274 9.66 9.06 20.71
C VAL A 274 8.61 9.19 19.60
N THR A 275 8.66 10.26 18.81
CA THR A 275 7.69 10.49 17.72
C THR A 275 7.98 9.65 16.47
N LYS A 276 9.24 9.25 16.27
CA LYS A 276 9.68 8.35 15.20
C LYS A 276 10.62 7.29 15.78
N PRO A 277 10.09 6.19 16.30
CA PRO A 277 10.89 5.12 16.90
C PRO A 277 11.97 4.61 15.96
N LEU A 278 13.15 4.32 16.52
CA LEU A 278 14.29 3.76 15.79
C LEU A 278 14.01 2.34 15.31
N HIS A 279 13.21 1.61 16.07
CA HIS A 279 12.79 0.25 15.79
C HIS A 279 11.45 -0.06 16.48
N GLU A 280 10.68 -1.03 15.98
CA GLU A 280 9.39 -1.41 16.56
C GLU A 280 9.51 -1.98 17.99
N SER A 281 10.66 -2.56 18.33
CA SER A 281 10.94 -3.06 19.69
C SER A 281 11.33 -1.96 20.69
N GLN A 282 11.34 -0.70 20.26
CA GLN A 282 11.68 0.42 21.14
C GLN A 282 10.73 0.46 22.35
N SER A 283 11.30 0.57 23.55
CA SER A 283 10.51 0.71 24.77
C SER A 283 9.59 1.94 24.70
N ALA A 284 8.30 1.73 24.98
CA ALA A 284 7.32 2.81 25.01
C ALA A 284 7.55 3.77 26.19
N VAL A 285 8.18 3.28 27.25
CA VAL A 285 8.50 4.07 28.47
C VAL A 285 9.92 4.56 28.37
N THR A 286 10.07 5.87 28.39
CA THR A 286 11.37 6.55 28.53
C THR A 286 11.64 6.80 30.00
N THR A 287 12.81 6.40 30.48
CA THR A 287 13.19 6.66 31.88
C THR A 287 14.17 7.84 31.91
N PRO A 288 13.86 8.92 32.63
CA PRO A 288 14.79 10.02 32.79
C PRO A 288 16.04 9.55 33.55
N LEU A 289 17.17 10.01 33.09
CA LEU A 289 18.48 9.84 33.74
C LEU A 289 18.96 11.17 34.28
N GLU A 290 20.03 11.15 35.03
CA GLU A 290 20.72 12.38 35.46
C GLU A 290 21.31 13.12 34.24
N ASP A 291 21.60 14.40 34.37
CA ASP A 291 22.28 15.25 33.37
C ASP A 291 21.54 15.48 32.05
N GLY A 292 20.21 15.46 32.02
CA GLY A 292 19.42 15.78 30.83
C GLY A 292 19.46 14.70 29.77
N TYR A 293 19.51 13.44 30.18
CA TYR A 293 19.44 12.27 29.32
C TYR A 293 18.25 11.38 29.68
N TRP A 294 17.92 10.50 28.72
CA TRP A 294 16.82 9.52 28.80
C TRP A 294 17.31 8.14 28.41
N LYS A 295 16.85 7.15 29.14
CA LYS A 295 17.07 5.74 28.79
C LYS A 295 16.01 5.24 27.82
N ILE A 296 16.44 4.66 26.70
CA ILE A 296 15.61 3.92 25.76
C ILE A 296 16.23 2.54 25.56
N THR A 297 15.39 1.55 25.38
CA THR A 297 15.82 0.17 25.17
C THR A 297 15.29 -0.35 23.85
N LEU A 298 16.12 -1.03 23.08
CA LEU A 298 15.78 -1.76 21.86
C LEU A 298 16.11 -3.23 22.04
N LYS A 299 15.32 -4.14 21.44
CA LYS A 299 15.63 -5.58 21.33
C LYS A 299 15.92 -5.89 19.87
N VAL A 300 17.18 -5.89 19.49
CA VAL A 300 17.62 -6.01 18.09
C VAL A 300 19.00 -6.67 17.99
N GLN A 301 19.31 -7.17 16.80
CA GLN A 301 20.71 -7.52 16.48
C GLN A 301 21.54 -6.25 16.30
N ASN A 302 22.73 -6.22 16.88
CA ASN A 302 23.66 -5.12 16.70
C ASN A 302 24.35 -5.20 15.32
N ASN A 303 23.62 -4.87 14.28
CA ASN A 303 24.06 -4.90 12.90
C ASN A 303 24.66 -3.57 12.42
N TYR A 304 25.11 -3.56 11.17
CA TYR A 304 25.70 -2.35 10.56
C TYR A 304 24.72 -1.18 10.46
N GLU A 305 23.48 -1.48 10.07
CA GLU A 305 22.44 -0.45 9.87
C GLU A 305 22.04 0.20 11.18
N LEU A 306 21.91 -0.56 12.27
CA LEU A 306 21.69 0.01 13.60
C LEU A 306 22.81 0.96 13.99
N ARG A 307 24.06 0.52 13.87
CA ARG A 307 25.23 1.36 14.20
C ARG A 307 25.31 2.61 13.33
N SER A 308 24.99 2.50 12.06
CA SER A 308 24.92 3.65 11.15
C SER A 308 23.82 4.62 11.54
N LEU A 309 22.64 4.12 11.88
CA LEU A 309 21.50 4.91 12.34
C LEU A 309 21.85 5.66 13.63
N LEU A 310 22.41 4.99 14.62
CA LEU A 310 22.79 5.62 15.89
C LEU A 310 23.87 6.71 15.69
N ARG A 311 24.86 6.44 14.84
CA ARG A 311 25.88 7.45 14.52
C ARG A 311 25.34 8.69 13.83
N SER A 312 24.21 8.59 13.12
CA SER A 312 23.59 9.77 12.49
C SER A 312 23.09 10.82 13.48
N PHE A 313 22.88 10.44 14.74
CA PHE A 313 22.54 11.35 15.83
C PHE A 313 23.77 12.00 16.49
N GLY A 314 24.97 11.59 16.12
CA GLY A 314 26.21 12.12 16.68
C GLY A 314 26.31 11.92 18.19
N ALA A 315 26.71 12.95 18.93
CA ALA A 315 26.84 12.92 20.37
C ALA A 315 25.51 12.96 21.14
N GLN A 316 24.36 12.93 20.45
CA GLN A 316 23.05 12.99 21.11
C GLN A 316 22.56 11.61 21.56
N ILE A 317 23.19 10.53 21.11
CA ILE A 317 22.91 9.15 21.52
C ILE A 317 24.23 8.46 21.85
N GLU A 318 24.27 7.87 23.05
CA GLU A 318 25.31 6.99 23.53
C GLU A 318 24.74 5.57 23.72
N VAL A 319 25.59 4.53 23.50
CA VAL A 319 25.21 3.10 23.64
C VAL A 319 25.90 2.52 24.86
#